data_1443a1e15b6dba2d3d55d66755c6c10d
#
_entry.id   1443a1e15b6dba2d3d55d66755c6c10d
#
_cell.length_a   1.000
_cell.length_b   1.000
_cell.length_c   1.000
_cell.angle_alpha   90.00
_cell.angle_beta   90.00
_cell.angle_gamma   90.00
#
_symmetry.space_group_name_H-M   'P 1'
#
loop_
_entity.id
_entity.type
_entity.pdbx_description
1 polymer ?
#
loop_
_entity_poly.entity_id
_entity_poly.type
_entity_poly.pdbx_seq_one_letter_code
_entity_poly.pdbx_strand_id
1 'polypeptide(L)' 'MKTTAYFASMKTRPDRAAIQDAWIERTRDAPLREQVQADGRIRRWSEVPEAGGRYLRVILLSDGETVHNAFFDRGFTP' A
#
# COMPACT_ATOMS: atom_id res chain seq x y z
N MET A 1 10.93 7.02 3.43
CA MET A 1 10.29 5.83 2.85
C MET A 1 10.88 5.56 1.47
N LYS A 2 11.35 4.36 1.21
CA LYS A 2 11.87 3.97 -0.10
C LYS A 2 10.71 3.74 -1.06
N THR A 3 10.78 4.35 -2.24
CA THR A 3 9.72 4.23 -3.25
C THR A 3 10.33 4.05 -4.64
N THR A 4 9.53 3.48 -5.55
CA THR A 4 9.89 3.46 -6.97
C THR A 4 9.52 4.79 -7.62
N ALA A 5 10.11 5.06 -8.80
CA ALA A 5 9.72 6.22 -9.60
C ALA A 5 8.25 6.14 -10.03
N TYR A 6 7.76 4.93 -10.27
CA TYR A 6 6.34 4.70 -10.59
C TYR A 6 5.45 5.19 -9.46
N PHE A 7 5.77 4.83 -8.20
CA PHE A 7 4.99 5.27 -7.05
C PHE A 7 5.01 6.80 -6.92
N ALA A 8 6.18 7.41 -7.08
CA ALA A 8 6.31 8.86 -7.00
C ALA A 8 5.40 9.55 -8.02
N SER A 9 5.31 9.00 -9.23
CA SER A 9 4.42 9.49 -10.29
C SER A 9 2.94 9.28 -9.94
N MET A 10 2.58 8.11 -9.42
CA MET A 10 1.20 7.78 -9.04
C MET A 10 0.70 8.64 -7.88
N LYS A 11 1.58 9.05 -6.99
CA LYS A 11 1.25 9.83 -5.79
C LYS A 11 0.71 11.22 -6.14
N THR A 12 0.97 11.71 -7.34
CA THR A 12 0.46 13.02 -7.80
C THR A 12 -1.01 12.96 -8.25
N ARG A 13 -1.56 11.75 -8.44
CA ARG A 13 -2.96 11.60 -8.85
C ARG A 13 -3.90 11.97 -7.69
N PRO A 14 -5.04 12.65 -7.98
CA PRO A 14 -5.96 13.09 -6.91
C PRO A 14 -6.45 11.95 -6.02
N ASP A 15 -6.74 10.78 -6.60
CA ASP A 15 -7.22 9.61 -5.85
C ASP A 15 -6.14 8.97 -4.97
N ARG A 16 -4.87 9.27 -5.21
CA ARG A 16 -3.73 8.73 -4.45
C ARG A 16 -3.10 9.75 -3.52
N ALA A 17 -3.19 11.04 -3.85
CA ALA A 17 -2.58 12.11 -3.07
C ALA A 17 -3.14 12.19 -1.64
N ALA A 18 -4.39 11.77 -1.44
CA ALA A 18 -5.03 11.77 -0.12
C ALA A 18 -4.54 10.63 0.78
N ILE A 19 -3.83 9.64 0.24
CA ILE A 19 -3.31 8.53 1.04
C ILE A 19 -2.03 9.00 1.73
N GLN A 20 -2.07 9.07 3.07
CA GLN A 20 -0.94 9.58 3.84
C GLN A 20 0.19 8.55 3.91
N ASP A 21 1.43 9.04 3.86
CA ASP A 21 2.60 8.17 3.96
C ASP A 21 2.62 7.37 5.26
N ALA A 22 2.14 7.94 6.36
CA ALA A 22 2.07 7.23 7.64
C ALA A 22 1.19 5.97 7.54
N TRP A 23 0.11 6.01 6.76
CA TRP A 23 -0.77 4.84 6.57
C TRP A 23 -0.06 3.77 5.74
N ILE A 24 0.69 4.20 4.73
CA ILE A 24 1.46 3.29 3.87
C ILE A 24 2.54 2.58 4.67
N GLU A 25 3.29 3.34 5.48
CA GLU A 25 4.35 2.77 6.31
C GLU A 25 3.79 1.81 7.35
N ARG A 26 2.67 2.15 7.97
CA ARG A 26 2.00 1.28 8.94
C ARG A 26 1.54 -0.04 8.29
N THR A 27 0.98 0.03 7.07
CA THR A 27 0.56 -1.16 6.33
C THR A 27 1.76 -2.01 5.93
N ARG A 28 2.86 -1.39 5.51
CA ARG A 28 4.10 -2.10 5.21
C ARG A 28 4.62 -2.85 6.43
N ASP A 29 4.62 -2.20 7.60
CA ASP A 29 5.30 -2.71 8.78
C ASP A 29 4.44 -3.63 9.65
N ALA A 30 3.13 -3.44 9.65
CA ALA A 30 2.19 -4.18 10.50
C ALA A 30 0.91 -4.53 9.74
N PRO A 31 0.99 -5.36 8.71
CA PRO A 31 -0.19 -5.68 7.88
C PRO A 31 -1.14 -6.63 8.59
N LEU A 32 -2.43 -6.53 8.24
CA LEU A 32 -3.44 -7.50 8.60
C LEU A 32 -3.29 -8.79 7.79
N ARG A 33 -2.88 -8.65 6.52
CA ARG A 33 -2.69 -9.77 5.59
C ARG A 33 -1.56 -9.46 4.61
N GLU A 34 -0.88 -10.51 4.19
CA GLU A 34 0.18 -10.45 3.19
C GLU A 34 -0.02 -11.52 2.14
N GLN A 35 0.32 -11.19 0.90
CA GLN A 35 0.33 -12.14 -0.22
C GLN A 35 1.52 -11.84 -1.13
N VAL A 36 2.32 -12.85 -1.43
CA VAL A 36 3.42 -12.73 -2.38
C VAL A 36 2.89 -13.04 -3.78
N GLN A 37 3.13 -12.14 -4.73
CA GLN A 37 2.74 -12.33 -6.12
C GLN A 37 3.72 -13.23 -6.86
N ALA A 38 3.28 -13.78 -7.99
CA ALA A 38 4.12 -14.64 -8.81
C ALA A 38 5.41 -13.95 -9.30
N ASP A 39 5.37 -12.64 -9.48
CA ASP A 39 6.52 -11.84 -9.93
C ASP A 39 7.45 -11.42 -8.78
N GLY A 40 7.16 -11.87 -7.55
CA GLY A 40 7.96 -11.56 -6.37
C GLY A 40 7.53 -10.30 -5.63
N ARG A 41 6.63 -9.49 -6.20
CA ARG A 41 6.09 -8.34 -5.47
C ARG A 41 5.24 -8.82 -4.31
N ILE A 42 5.10 -7.96 -3.29
CA ILE A 42 4.40 -8.31 -2.05
C ILE A 42 3.22 -7.37 -1.88
N ARG A 43 2.03 -7.94 -1.68
CA ARG A 43 0.83 -7.18 -1.33
C ARG A 43 0.64 -7.25 0.17
N ARG A 44 0.43 -6.09 0.80
CA ARG A 44 0.07 -6.03 2.22
C ARG A 44 -1.16 -5.14 2.39
N TRP A 45 -2.07 -5.55 3.27
CA TRP A 45 -3.30 -4.81 3.55
C TRP A 45 -3.40 -4.48 5.03
N SER A 46 -3.97 -3.32 5.32
CA SER A 46 -4.42 -2.97 6.67
C SER A 46 -5.65 -2.09 6.62
N GLU A 47 -6.41 -2.10 7.70
CA GLU A 47 -7.52 -1.17 7.86
C GLU A 47 -6.99 0.20 8.23
N VAL A 48 -7.58 1.26 7.65
CA VAL A 48 -7.24 2.65 7.94
C VAL A 48 -8.45 3.32 8.59
N PRO A 49 -8.52 3.35 9.94
CA PRO A 49 -9.66 3.97 10.63
C PRO A 49 -9.84 5.44 10.25
N GLU A 50 -8.75 6.16 10.04
CA GLU A 50 -8.76 7.57 9.65
C GLU A 50 -9.44 7.81 8.30
N ALA A 51 -9.53 6.77 7.48
CA ALA A 51 -10.17 6.81 6.17
C ALA A 51 -11.50 6.05 6.16
N GLY A 52 -12.22 6.05 7.29
CA GLY A 52 -13.52 5.41 7.40
C GLY A 52 -13.46 3.89 7.48
N GLY A 53 -12.33 3.32 7.87
CA GLY A 53 -12.16 1.89 7.99
C GLY A 53 -11.94 1.16 6.67
N ARG A 54 -11.60 1.90 5.61
CA ARG A 54 -11.27 1.28 4.33
C ARG A 54 -9.95 0.52 4.42
N TYR A 55 -9.80 -0.49 3.57
CA TYR A 55 -8.60 -1.30 3.54
C TYR A 55 -7.62 -0.78 2.51
N LEU A 56 -6.40 -0.45 2.97
CA LEU A 56 -5.33 0.03 2.12
C LEU A 56 -4.49 -1.16 1.65
N ARG A 57 -4.31 -1.26 0.33
CA ARG A 57 -3.37 -2.22 -0.26
C ARG A 57 -2.09 -1.49 -0.58
N VAL A 58 -0.97 -2.00 -0.06
CA VAL A 58 0.37 -1.52 -0.38
C VAL A 58 1.09 -2.62 -1.15
N ILE A 59 1.66 -2.27 -2.29
CA ILE A 59 2.45 -3.19 -3.10
C ILE A 59 3.91 -2.83 -2.95
N LEU A 60 4.69 -3.79 -2.48
CA LEU A 60 6.13 -3.64 -2.28
C LEU A 60 6.91 -4.43 -3.32
N LEU A 61 8.14 -4.01 -3.59
CA LEU A 61 9.08 -4.85 -4.31
C LEU A 61 9.48 -6.03 -3.43
N SER A 62 10.19 -7.00 -4.01
CA SER A 62 10.57 -8.23 -3.31
C SER A 62 11.48 -8.02 -2.10
N ASP A 63 12.07 -6.82 -1.95
CA ASP A 63 12.86 -6.47 -0.77
C ASP A 63 12.00 -6.24 0.49
N GLY A 64 10.69 -6.18 0.34
CA GLY A 64 9.77 -5.95 1.45
C GLY A 64 9.80 -4.54 2.02
N GLU A 65 10.50 -3.62 1.37
CA GLU A 65 10.69 -2.25 1.85
C GLU A 65 10.25 -1.19 0.85
N THR A 66 10.59 -1.37 -0.43
CA THR A 66 10.37 -0.35 -1.45
C THR A 66 8.92 -0.35 -1.88
N VAL A 67 8.24 0.77 -1.64
CA VAL A 67 6.83 0.93 -2.01
C VAL A 67 6.72 1.19 -3.49
N HIS A 68 5.94 0.35 -4.19
CA HIS A 68 5.70 0.45 -5.62
C HIS A 68 4.33 1.03 -5.95
N ASN A 69 3.32 0.74 -5.13
CA ASN A 69 1.97 1.26 -5.31
C ASN A 69 1.21 1.21 -4.00
N ALA A 70 0.17 2.03 -3.88
CA ALA A 70 -0.72 2.03 -2.73
C ALA A 70 -2.09 2.58 -3.14
N PHE A 71 -3.17 1.89 -2.78
CA PHE A 71 -4.53 2.33 -3.08
C PHE A 71 -5.52 1.62 -2.16
N PHE A 72 -6.70 2.22 -1.99
CA PHE A 72 -7.78 1.57 -1.24
C PHE A 72 -8.39 0.45 -2.07
N ASP A 73 -8.51 -0.72 -1.48
CA ASP A 73 -8.94 -1.94 -2.15
C ASP A 73 -10.36 -2.30 -1.71
N ARG A 74 -11.34 -1.99 -2.56
CA ARG A 74 -12.75 -2.27 -2.27
C ARG A 74 -13.08 -3.75 -2.31
N GLY A 75 -12.29 -4.54 -3.01
CA GLY A 75 -12.51 -5.97 -3.14
C GLY A 75 -11.92 -6.80 -2.02
N PHE A 76 -11.16 -6.18 -1.11
CA PHE A 76 -10.53 -6.92 -0.02
C PHE A 76 -11.54 -7.31 1.05
N THR A 77 -11.50 -8.58 1.47
CA THR A 77 -12.29 -9.10 2.57
C THR A 77 -11.33 -9.71 3.59
N PRO A 78 -11.28 -9.16 4.80
CA PRO A 78 -10.38 -9.67 5.84
C PRO A 78 -10.71 -11.08 6.31
#